data_fcedee297975cd7b2d46cd30e699be72
#
_entry.id   fcedee297975cd7b2d46cd30e699be72
#
_cell.length_a   1.000
_cell.length_b   1.000
_cell.length_c   1.000
_cell.angle_alpha   90.00
_cell.angle_beta   90.00
_cell.angle_gamma   90.00
#
_symmetry.space_group_name_H-M   'P 1'
#
loop_
_entity.id
_entity.type
_entity.pdbx_description
1 polymer ?
#
loop_
_entity_poly.entity_id
_entity_poly.type
_entity_poly.pdbx_seq_one_letter_code
_entity_poly.pdbx_strand_id
1 'polypeptide(L)'
;LIAKGKTVDWKVVPKNVMDLDLLKNSIDSVVAVMVAHYENAVNEFPGIDFADRSVAMIDYFKDRASRAVHIVTKAMAKEKAIKLMEEVGISEPRMRYYQYPFEFSGGMRQRIVIAIALTADPEILICDEPTTALDVTIQAQILELINKLKAERNLSIIFITHDLGVVANMADDIAVMYAGKIVEYGSANDIFYDPR
;
A
#
# COMPACT_ATOMS: atom_id res chain seq x y z
N LEU A 1 -11.52 -27.09 -9.38
CA LEU A 1 -12.75 -27.89 -9.55
C LEU A 1 -13.02 -28.17 -11.03
N ILE A 2 -13.02 -27.16 -11.90
CA ILE A 2 -13.22 -27.32 -13.35
C ILE A 2 -12.15 -28.22 -13.97
N ALA A 3 -10.89 -28.09 -13.55
CA ALA A 3 -9.77 -28.94 -14.00
C ALA A 3 -9.93 -30.42 -13.59
N LYS A 4 -10.86 -30.74 -12.66
CA LYS A 4 -11.19 -32.12 -12.21
C LYS A 4 -12.53 -32.61 -12.80
N GLY A 5 -13.05 -31.96 -13.84
CA GLY A 5 -14.29 -32.35 -14.52
C GLY A 5 -15.57 -32.17 -13.68
N LYS A 6 -15.54 -31.40 -12.59
CA LYS A 6 -16.74 -31.09 -11.80
C LYS A 6 -17.45 -29.88 -12.39
N THR A 7 -18.74 -30.00 -12.63
CA THR A 7 -19.61 -28.88 -12.98
C THR A 7 -19.78 -27.93 -11.79
N VAL A 8 -19.66 -26.65 -12.02
CA VAL A 8 -19.92 -25.59 -11.04
C VAL A 8 -21.10 -24.75 -11.53
N ASP A 9 -21.98 -24.38 -10.62
CA ASP A 9 -23.21 -23.63 -10.91
C ASP A 9 -23.03 -22.10 -10.86
N TRP A 10 -21.80 -21.64 -10.56
CA TRP A 10 -21.44 -20.22 -10.65
C TRP A 10 -20.49 -19.94 -11.81
N LYS A 11 -20.62 -18.75 -12.34
CA LYS A 11 -19.75 -18.27 -13.41
C LYS A 11 -18.36 -17.97 -12.85
N VAL A 12 -17.38 -18.84 -13.13
CA VAL A 12 -15.98 -18.57 -12.77
C VAL A 12 -15.45 -17.52 -13.76
N VAL A 13 -15.31 -16.30 -13.32
CA VAL A 13 -14.60 -15.27 -14.07
C VAL A 13 -13.11 -15.48 -13.80
N PRO A 14 -12.28 -15.79 -14.82
CA PRO A 14 -10.85 -15.90 -14.64
C PRO A 14 -10.30 -14.58 -14.10
N LYS A 15 -9.56 -14.65 -13.01
CA LYS A 15 -9.07 -13.49 -12.23
C LYS A 15 -8.16 -12.55 -13.02
N ASN A 16 -7.80 -12.85 -14.28
CA ASN A 16 -6.84 -12.10 -15.10
C ASN A 16 -7.16 -12.13 -16.60
N VAL A 17 -8.40 -12.27 -17.00
CA VAL A 17 -8.75 -12.03 -18.41
C VAL A 17 -9.31 -10.62 -18.49
N MET A 18 -8.39 -9.65 -18.60
CA MET A 18 -8.72 -8.39 -19.21
C MET A 18 -8.85 -8.71 -20.70
N ASP A 19 -10.05 -8.54 -21.26
CA ASP A 19 -10.26 -8.64 -22.70
C ASP A 19 -9.55 -7.46 -23.36
N LEU A 20 -8.29 -7.73 -23.79
CA LEU A 20 -7.42 -6.73 -24.39
C LEU A 20 -8.02 -6.18 -25.68
N ASP A 21 -8.79 -6.98 -26.40
CA ASP A 21 -9.45 -6.55 -27.64
C ASP A 21 -10.60 -5.60 -27.33
N LEU A 22 -11.38 -5.89 -26.31
CA LEU A 22 -12.44 -4.99 -25.84
C LEU A 22 -11.87 -3.66 -25.31
N LEU A 23 -10.78 -3.73 -24.57
CA LEU A 23 -10.09 -2.54 -24.03
C LEU A 23 -9.50 -1.71 -25.18
N LYS A 24 -8.84 -2.36 -26.14
CA LYS A 24 -8.28 -1.72 -27.32
C LYS A 24 -9.38 -1.02 -28.14
N ASN A 25 -10.47 -1.73 -28.44
CA ASN A 25 -11.61 -1.16 -29.17
C ASN A 25 -12.25 0.02 -28.42
N SER A 26 -12.30 -0.03 -27.08
CA SER A 26 -12.79 1.08 -26.27
C SER A 26 -11.86 2.29 -26.34
N ILE A 27 -10.54 2.07 -26.29
CA ILE A 27 -9.54 3.14 -26.45
C ILE A 27 -9.60 3.72 -27.86
N ASP A 28 -9.63 2.88 -28.88
CA ASP A 28 -9.69 3.31 -30.27
C ASP A 28 -10.98 4.12 -30.55
N SER A 29 -12.11 3.74 -29.96
CA SER A 29 -13.36 4.49 -30.09
C SER A 29 -13.28 5.87 -29.40
N VAL A 30 -12.68 5.96 -28.21
CA VAL A 30 -12.48 7.24 -27.51
C VAL A 30 -11.53 8.14 -28.29
N VAL A 31 -10.44 7.59 -28.83
CA VAL A 31 -9.49 8.33 -29.67
C VAL A 31 -10.18 8.83 -30.93
N ALA A 32 -11.01 8.01 -31.61
CA ALA A 32 -11.73 8.42 -32.80
C ALA A 32 -12.71 9.58 -32.52
N VAL A 33 -13.46 9.52 -31.43
CA VAL A 33 -14.36 10.61 -31.00
C VAL A 33 -13.57 11.89 -30.70
N MET A 34 -12.41 11.79 -30.06
CA MET A 34 -11.55 12.93 -29.78
C MET A 34 -11.00 13.54 -31.06
N VAL A 35 -10.49 12.73 -31.97
CA VAL A 35 -9.98 13.21 -33.28
C VAL A 35 -11.08 13.96 -34.02
N ALA A 36 -12.29 13.38 -34.15
CA ALA A 36 -13.42 14.02 -34.80
C ALA A 36 -13.83 15.35 -34.14
N HIS A 37 -13.80 15.40 -32.79
CA HIS A 37 -14.09 16.63 -32.06
C HIS A 37 -13.06 17.74 -32.36
N TYR A 38 -11.78 17.40 -32.40
CA TYR A 38 -10.71 18.37 -32.69
C TYR A 38 -10.67 18.78 -34.17
N GLU A 39 -10.90 17.87 -35.09
CA GLU A 39 -11.03 18.22 -36.52
C GLU A 39 -12.18 19.20 -36.76
N ASN A 40 -13.32 18.98 -36.09
CA ASN A 40 -14.43 19.92 -36.14
C ASN A 40 -14.07 21.26 -35.53
N ALA A 41 -13.41 21.29 -34.36
CA ALA A 41 -12.99 22.53 -33.71
C ALA A 41 -11.94 23.30 -34.53
N VAL A 42 -11.02 22.61 -35.20
CA VAL A 42 -10.06 23.26 -36.15
C VAL A 42 -10.79 23.89 -37.32
N ASN A 43 -11.82 23.26 -37.85
CA ASN A 43 -12.61 23.78 -38.95
C ASN A 43 -13.50 24.97 -38.53
N GLU A 44 -14.01 24.98 -37.30
CA GLU A 44 -14.83 26.07 -36.77
C GLU A 44 -14.00 27.30 -36.35
N PHE A 45 -12.72 27.11 -36.00
CA PHE A 45 -11.84 28.18 -35.53
C PHE A 45 -10.51 28.25 -36.32
N PRO A 46 -10.56 28.63 -37.62
CA PRO A 46 -9.34 28.76 -38.42
C PRO A 46 -8.47 29.91 -37.88
N GLY A 47 -7.32 29.58 -37.32
CA GLY A 47 -6.36 30.53 -36.78
C GLY A 47 -5.89 30.22 -35.35
N ILE A 48 -6.40 29.19 -34.72
CA ILE A 48 -5.86 28.69 -33.45
C ILE A 48 -4.86 27.57 -33.77
N ASP A 49 -3.61 27.76 -33.36
CA ASP A 49 -2.62 26.68 -33.40
C ASP A 49 -2.94 25.64 -32.30
N PHE A 50 -3.56 24.53 -32.72
CA PHE A 50 -3.92 23.45 -31.84
C PHE A 50 -2.78 22.47 -31.59
N ALA A 51 -1.64 22.58 -32.26
CA ALA A 51 -0.57 21.59 -32.18
C ALA A 51 -0.04 21.44 -30.75
N ASP A 52 0.31 22.53 -30.10
CA ASP A 52 0.84 22.50 -28.73
C ASP A 52 -0.21 22.04 -27.71
N ARG A 53 -1.48 22.45 -27.89
CA ARG A 53 -2.57 22.01 -27.02
C ARG A 53 -2.90 20.52 -27.20
N SER A 54 -2.81 20.02 -28.42
CA SER A 54 -3.02 18.60 -28.73
C SER A 54 -1.91 17.74 -28.12
N VAL A 55 -0.65 18.19 -28.19
CA VAL A 55 0.48 17.49 -27.54
C VAL A 55 0.31 17.47 -26.04
N ALA A 56 0.00 18.59 -25.42
CA ALA A 56 -0.23 18.68 -23.97
C ALA A 56 -1.38 17.77 -23.51
N MET A 57 -2.44 17.68 -24.31
CA MET A 57 -3.57 16.80 -23.99
C MET A 57 -3.21 15.31 -24.17
N ILE A 58 -2.47 14.96 -25.21
CA ILE A 58 -1.97 13.59 -25.43
C ILE A 58 -1.06 13.19 -24.25
N ASP A 59 -0.19 14.07 -23.79
CA ASP A 59 0.68 13.80 -22.65
C ASP A 59 -0.10 13.69 -21.34
N TYR A 60 -1.11 14.52 -21.14
CA TYR A 60 -2.04 14.39 -20.01
C TYR A 60 -2.77 13.03 -20.00
N PHE A 61 -3.28 12.58 -21.15
CA PHE A 61 -3.95 11.29 -21.24
C PHE A 61 -2.99 10.11 -21.13
N LYS A 62 -1.77 10.21 -21.68
CA LYS A 62 -0.72 9.20 -21.48
C LYS A 62 -0.37 9.04 -19.99
N ASP A 63 -0.18 10.15 -19.28
CA ASP A 63 0.11 10.12 -17.85
C ASP A 63 -1.07 9.50 -17.07
N ARG A 64 -2.29 9.89 -17.38
CA ARG A 64 -3.49 9.35 -16.74
C ARG A 64 -3.75 7.88 -17.08
N ALA A 65 -3.53 7.47 -18.31
CA ALA A 65 -3.63 6.08 -18.74
C ALA A 65 -2.51 5.23 -18.11
N SER A 66 -1.30 5.74 -18.00
CA SER A 66 -0.18 5.04 -17.34
C SER A 66 -0.45 4.79 -15.85
N ARG A 67 -1.18 5.69 -15.19
CA ARG A 67 -1.64 5.52 -13.80
C ARG A 67 -2.80 4.53 -13.67
N ALA A 68 -3.69 4.49 -14.66
CA ALA A 68 -4.87 3.60 -14.65
C ALA A 68 -4.51 2.16 -15.03
N VAL A 69 -3.50 1.95 -15.88
CA VAL A 69 -3.06 0.62 -16.37
C VAL A 69 -1.69 0.28 -15.79
N HIS A 70 -1.57 0.26 -14.47
CA HIS A 70 -0.38 -0.28 -13.82
C HIS A 70 -0.45 -1.81 -13.83
N ILE A 71 -0.04 -2.42 -14.95
CA ILE A 71 0.16 -3.88 -14.99
C ILE A 71 1.39 -4.20 -14.15
N VAL A 72 1.15 -4.57 -12.89
CA VAL A 72 2.22 -5.03 -12.02
C VAL A 72 2.66 -6.41 -12.50
N THR A 73 3.80 -6.48 -13.18
CA THR A 73 4.40 -7.76 -13.56
C THR A 73 4.97 -8.47 -12.33
N LYS A 74 5.11 -9.81 -12.41
CA LYS A 74 5.75 -10.59 -11.33
C LYS A 74 7.15 -10.08 -11.01
N ALA A 75 7.90 -9.62 -12.01
CA ALA A 75 9.24 -9.06 -11.82
C ALA A 75 9.19 -7.74 -11.03
N MET A 76 8.26 -6.83 -11.35
CA MET A 76 8.07 -5.58 -10.61
C MET A 76 7.61 -5.83 -9.17
N ALA A 77 6.66 -6.76 -8.97
CA ALA A 77 6.20 -7.14 -7.65
C ALA A 77 7.32 -7.72 -6.78
N LYS A 78 8.16 -8.59 -7.37
CA LYS A 78 9.33 -9.13 -6.70
C LYS A 78 10.33 -8.04 -6.30
N GLU A 79 10.65 -7.12 -7.21
CA GLU A 79 11.61 -6.06 -6.93
C GLU A 79 11.07 -5.09 -5.86
N LYS A 80 9.77 -4.77 -5.88
CA LYS A 80 9.11 -3.99 -4.81
C LYS A 80 9.18 -4.71 -3.47
N ALA A 81 8.92 -6.02 -3.44
CA ALA A 81 9.00 -6.82 -2.22
C ALA A 81 10.44 -6.85 -1.65
N ILE A 82 11.45 -7.03 -2.50
CA ILE A 82 12.86 -7.01 -2.08
C ILE A 82 13.23 -5.66 -1.47
N LYS A 83 12.83 -4.54 -2.10
CA LYS A 83 13.06 -3.19 -1.56
C LYS A 83 12.40 -2.99 -0.19
N LEU A 84 11.17 -3.45 -0.01
CA LEU A 84 10.49 -3.38 1.28
C LEU A 84 11.18 -4.24 2.34
N MET A 85 11.70 -5.41 1.96
CA MET A 85 12.50 -6.24 2.87
C MET A 85 13.81 -5.54 3.28
N GLU A 86 14.48 -4.83 2.37
CA GLU A 86 15.65 -3.99 2.68
C GLU A 86 15.29 -2.86 3.66
N GLU A 87 14.19 -2.16 3.40
CA GLU A 87 13.71 -1.03 4.20
C GLU A 87 13.40 -1.43 5.65
N VAL A 88 12.81 -2.60 5.85
CA VAL A 88 12.56 -3.13 7.21
C VAL A 88 13.79 -3.81 7.83
N GLY A 89 14.94 -3.76 7.17
CA GLY A 89 16.21 -4.26 7.71
C GLY A 89 16.37 -5.78 7.66
N ILE A 90 15.83 -6.45 6.64
CA ILE A 90 16.13 -7.86 6.37
C ILE A 90 17.48 -7.95 5.64
N SER A 91 18.45 -8.63 6.23
CA SER A 91 19.73 -8.90 5.58
C SER A 91 19.56 -9.85 4.38
N GLU A 92 20.32 -9.64 3.31
CA GLU A 92 20.32 -10.48 2.10
C GLU A 92 18.91 -10.73 1.51
N PRO A 93 18.09 -9.70 1.28
CA PRO A 93 16.67 -9.85 0.98
C PRO A 93 16.42 -10.60 -0.33
N ARG A 94 17.33 -10.50 -1.32
CA ARG A 94 17.24 -11.23 -2.60
C ARG A 94 17.30 -12.75 -2.42
N MET A 95 18.11 -13.23 -1.49
CA MET A 95 18.23 -14.64 -1.15
C MET A 95 17.04 -15.07 -0.29
N ARG A 96 16.69 -14.26 0.72
CA ARG A 96 15.62 -14.55 1.68
C ARG A 96 14.21 -14.45 1.09
N TYR A 97 14.03 -13.78 -0.04
CA TYR A 97 12.74 -13.71 -0.75
C TYR A 97 12.14 -15.09 -1.07
N TYR A 98 12.99 -16.12 -1.18
CA TYR A 98 12.56 -17.49 -1.49
C TYR A 98 12.39 -18.37 -0.26
N GLN A 99 12.67 -17.86 0.92
CA GLN A 99 12.55 -18.60 2.18
C GLN A 99 11.09 -18.65 2.65
N TYR A 100 10.80 -19.69 3.41
CA TYR A 100 9.50 -19.89 4.04
C TYR A 100 9.47 -19.23 5.42
N PRO A 101 8.26 -18.88 5.96
CA PRO A 101 8.13 -18.21 7.26
C PRO A 101 8.81 -18.92 8.43
N PHE A 102 8.89 -20.24 8.43
CA PHE A 102 9.53 -21.00 9.50
C PHE A 102 11.07 -20.91 9.50
N GLU A 103 11.67 -20.46 8.40
CA GLU A 103 13.11 -20.25 8.27
C GLU A 103 13.57 -18.90 8.84
N PHE A 104 12.62 -18.03 9.23
CA PHE A 104 12.88 -16.72 9.82
C PHE A 104 12.82 -16.75 11.34
N SER A 105 13.68 -15.97 12.02
CA SER A 105 13.55 -15.71 13.44
C SER A 105 12.25 -14.92 13.76
N GLY A 106 11.86 -14.88 15.05
CA GLY A 106 10.68 -14.10 15.46
C GLY A 106 10.72 -12.65 15.02
N GLY A 107 11.81 -11.95 15.28
CA GLY A 107 11.99 -10.56 14.89
C GLY A 107 12.03 -10.36 13.37
N MET A 108 12.61 -11.30 12.63
CA MET A 108 12.57 -11.23 11.15
C MET A 108 11.15 -11.44 10.61
N ARG A 109 10.38 -12.37 11.18
CA ARG A 109 8.97 -12.54 10.80
C ARG A 109 8.18 -11.27 11.05
N GLN A 110 8.38 -10.62 12.19
CA GLN A 110 7.70 -9.36 12.51
C GLN A 110 8.06 -8.25 11.50
N ARG A 111 9.33 -8.11 11.13
CA ARG A 111 9.77 -7.18 10.09
C ARG A 111 9.12 -7.47 8.73
N ILE A 112 8.98 -8.74 8.37
CA ILE A 112 8.29 -9.16 7.13
C ILE A 112 6.80 -8.81 7.17
N VAL A 113 6.13 -9.00 8.31
CA VAL A 113 4.71 -8.59 8.48
C VAL A 113 4.55 -7.07 8.28
N ILE A 114 5.47 -6.27 8.85
CA ILE A 114 5.50 -4.82 8.62
C ILE A 114 5.71 -4.51 7.13
N ALA A 115 6.67 -5.17 6.47
CA ALA A 115 6.89 -4.99 5.03
C ALA A 115 5.65 -5.32 4.19
N ILE A 116 4.90 -6.37 4.55
CA ILE A 116 3.63 -6.73 3.90
C ILE A 116 2.60 -5.60 4.06
N ALA A 117 2.44 -5.05 5.27
CA ALA A 117 1.53 -3.93 5.51
C ALA A 117 1.88 -2.70 4.67
N LEU A 118 3.17 -2.43 4.47
CA LEU A 118 3.66 -1.31 3.66
C LEU A 118 3.50 -1.51 2.13
N THR A 119 3.15 -2.69 1.65
CA THR A 119 2.99 -2.94 0.20
C THR A 119 1.90 -2.09 -0.44
N ALA A 120 0.87 -1.74 0.33
CA ALA A 120 -0.27 -0.94 -0.12
C ALA A 120 0.01 0.58 -0.10
N ASP A 121 1.21 0.99 0.35
CA ASP A 121 1.59 2.39 0.55
C ASP A 121 0.54 3.16 1.40
N PRO A 122 0.27 2.69 2.63
CA PRO A 122 -0.81 3.22 3.46
C PRO A 122 -0.46 4.60 4.04
N GLU A 123 -1.48 5.40 4.34
CA GLU A 123 -1.36 6.62 5.14
C GLU A 123 -1.45 6.33 6.64
N ILE A 124 -2.13 5.23 7.02
CA ILE A 124 -2.33 4.79 8.40
C ILE A 124 -1.84 3.36 8.55
N LEU A 125 -0.97 3.12 9.52
CA LEU A 125 -0.49 1.79 9.91
C LEU A 125 -1.10 1.39 11.25
N ILE A 126 -1.81 0.26 11.29
CA ILE A 126 -2.35 -0.30 12.53
C ILE A 126 -1.40 -1.41 13.02
N CYS A 127 -0.86 -1.23 14.20
CA CYS A 127 0.04 -2.16 14.88
C CYS A 127 -0.69 -2.78 16.07
N ASP A 128 -1.18 -4.01 15.91
CA ASP A 128 -1.85 -4.76 16.97
C ASP A 128 -0.82 -5.68 17.65
N GLU A 129 -0.44 -5.33 18.86
CA GLU A 129 0.56 -6.02 19.68
C GLU A 129 1.86 -6.40 18.92
N PRO A 130 2.52 -5.45 18.24
CA PRO A 130 3.58 -5.77 17.28
C PRO A 130 4.86 -6.32 17.93
N THR A 131 4.96 -6.27 19.25
CA THR A 131 6.13 -6.73 20.03
C THR A 131 5.85 -7.95 20.89
N THR A 132 4.62 -8.49 20.84
CA THR A 132 4.26 -9.68 21.63
C THR A 132 5.09 -10.89 21.24
N ALA A 133 5.53 -11.65 22.25
CA ALA A 133 6.40 -12.83 22.13
C ALA A 133 7.80 -12.57 21.54
N LEU A 134 8.29 -11.34 21.61
CA LEU A 134 9.66 -10.97 21.28
C LEU A 134 10.47 -10.71 22.55
N ASP A 135 11.77 -11.00 22.50
CA ASP A 135 12.67 -10.58 23.58
C ASP A 135 12.87 -9.05 23.60
N VAL A 136 13.27 -8.51 24.75
CA VAL A 136 13.35 -7.07 24.99
C VAL A 136 14.23 -6.34 23.96
N THR A 137 15.31 -6.98 23.54
CA THR A 137 16.24 -6.38 22.57
C THR A 137 15.59 -6.27 21.17
N ILE A 138 14.93 -7.33 20.73
CA ILE A 138 14.23 -7.34 19.43
C ILE A 138 13.01 -6.41 19.49
N GLN A 139 12.29 -6.38 20.62
CA GLN A 139 11.18 -5.44 20.84
C GLN A 139 11.65 -3.99 20.62
N ALA A 140 12.76 -3.56 21.24
CA ALA A 140 13.31 -2.22 21.06
C ALA A 140 13.63 -1.93 19.58
N GLN A 141 14.22 -2.89 18.87
CA GLN A 141 14.54 -2.74 17.44
C GLN A 141 13.29 -2.64 16.55
N ILE A 142 12.20 -3.32 16.89
CA ILE A 142 10.92 -3.20 16.15
C ILE A 142 10.29 -1.84 16.40
N LEU A 143 10.31 -1.33 17.64
CA LEU A 143 9.79 -0.01 17.96
C LEU A 143 10.58 1.11 17.24
N GLU A 144 11.91 1.00 17.23
CA GLU A 144 12.77 1.92 16.50
C GLU A 144 12.48 1.89 14.98
N LEU A 145 12.30 0.69 14.41
CA LEU A 145 11.90 0.54 13.01
C LEU A 145 10.57 1.23 12.71
N ILE A 146 9.55 1.03 13.56
CA ILE A 146 8.23 1.65 13.40
C ILE A 146 8.33 3.18 13.45
N ASN A 147 9.10 3.73 14.39
CA ASN A 147 9.34 5.17 14.50
C ASN A 147 10.06 5.73 13.26
N LYS A 148 11.06 5.02 12.76
CA LYS A 148 11.77 5.37 11.54
C LYS A 148 10.80 5.42 10.36
N LEU A 149 9.98 4.39 10.17
CA LEU A 149 9.00 4.32 9.09
C LEU A 149 7.92 5.41 9.21
N LYS A 150 7.48 5.74 10.45
CA LYS A 150 6.58 6.89 10.73
C LYS A 150 7.15 8.17 10.15
N ALA A 151 8.42 8.46 10.42
CA ALA A 151 9.08 9.67 9.97
C ALA A 151 9.36 9.68 8.45
N GLU A 152 9.91 8.59 7.91
CA GLU A 152 10.34 8.52 6.50
C GLU A 152 9.16 8.49 5.53
N ARG A 153 8.04 7.88 5.92
CA ARG A 153 6.84 7.73 5.08
C ARG A 153 5.69 8.65 5.45
N ASN A 154 5.88 9.51 6.46
CA ASN A 154 4.83 10.39 7.00
C ASN A 154 3.55 9.62 7.36
N LEU A 155 3.71 8.49 8.07
CA LEU A 155 2.61 7.61 8.46
C LEU A 155 1.95 8.09 9.76
N SER A 156 0.64 7.97 9.82
CA SER A 156 -0.09 7.94 11.10
C SER A 156 -0.10 6.50 11.64
N ILE A 157 0.14 6.32 12.94
CA ILE A 157 0.20 4.99 13.54
C ILE A 157 -0.88 4.85 14.62
N ILE A 158 -1.67 3.78 14.52
CA ILE A 158 -2.55 3.32 15.61
C ILE A 158 -1.84 2.14 16.26
N PHE A 159 -1.40 2.33 17.50
CA PHE A 159 -0.63 1.33 18.24
C PHE A 159 -1.49 0.71 19.34
N ILE A 160 -1.74 -0.58 19.29
CA ILE A 160 -2.53 -1.32 20.28
C ILE A 160 -1.57 -2.17 21.08
N THR A 161 -1.52 -1.95 22.39
CA THR A 161 -0.64 -2.68 23.30
C THR A 161 -1.14 -2.60 24.73
N HIS A 162 -0.71 -3.55 25.56
CA HIS A 162 -0.90 -3.52 27.01
C HIS A 162 0.39 -3.10 27.74
N ASP A 163 1.48 -2.80 27.03
CA ASP A 163 2.75 -2.37 27.60
C ASP A 163 2.81 -0.85 27.76
N LEU A 164 2.65 -0.40 29.01
CA LEU A 164 2.68 1.04 29.34
C LEU A 164 4.04 1.69 29.05
N GLY A 165 5.14 0.93 29.12
CA GLY A 165 6.47 1.44 28.79
C GLY A 165 6.61 1.77 27.31
N VAL A 166 5.99 0.95 26.45
CA VAL A 166 5.94 1.22 25.02
C VAL A 166 5.07 2.45 24.73
N VAL A 167 3.89 2.52 25.34
CA VAL A 167 2.96 3.65 25.18
C VAL A 167 3.62 4.96 25.57
N ALA A 168 4.29 5.02 26.73
CA ALA A 168 4.95 6.22 27.23
C ALA A 168 6.04 6.79 26.30
N ASN A 169 6.67 5.91 25.50
CA ASN A 169 7.76 6.31 24.61
C ASN A 169 7.34 6.57 23.16
N MET A 170 6.15 6.12 22.75
CA MET A 170 5.74 6.15 21.34
C MET A 170 4.49 6.96 21.06
N ALA A 171 3.59 7.11 22.05
CA ALA A 171 2.29 7.70 21.84
C ALA A 171 2.34 9.23 21.96
N ASP A 172 1.71 9.90 21.02
CA ASP A 172 1.37 11.33 21.10
C ASP A 172 0.09 11.49 21.93
N ASP A 173 -0.95 10.69 21.59
CA ASP A 173 -2.24 10.61 22.27
C ASP A 173 -2.54 9.18 22.68
N ILE A 174 -3.24 9.01 23.80
CA ILE A 174 -3.57 7.71 24.40
C ILE A 174 -5.07 7.59 24.59
N ALA A 175 -5.63 6.45 24.18
CA ALA A 175 -6.99 6.04 24.49
C ALA A 175 -6.95 4.80 25.39
N VAL A 176 -7.34 4.95 26.66
CA VAL A 176 -7.45 3.84 27.60
C VAL A 176 -8.75 3.10 27.36
N MET A 177 -8.66 1.78 27.11
CA MET A 177 -9.83 0.94 26.85
C MET A 177 -10.10 -0.03 27.99
N TYR A 178 -11.37 -0.13 28.39
CA TYR A 178 -11.84 -1.13 29.32
C TYR A 178 -13.20 -1.68 28.89
N ALA A 179 -13.36 -3.00 28.91
CA ALA A 179 -14.59 -3.70 28.52
C ALA A 179 -15.16 -3.23 27.16
N GLY A 180 -14.29 -2.97 26.17
CA GLY A 180 -14.69 -2.56 24.82
C GLY A 180 -15.12 -1.10 24.68
N LYS A 181 -14.88 -0.26 25.72
CA LYS A 181 -15.18 1.17 25.70
C LYS A 181 -13.91 1.97 26.00
N ILE A 182 -13.80 3.12 25.38
CA ILE A 182 -12.79 4.13 25.77
C ILE A 182 -13.26 4.76 27.07
N VAL A 183 -12.49 4.62 28.12
CA VAL A 183 -12.79 5.15 29.45
C VAL A 183 -12.05 6.45 29.74
N GLU A 184 -10.92 6.66 29.07
CA GLU A 184 -10.14 7.89 29.19
C GLU A 184 -9.41 8.15 27.85
N TYR A 185 -9.23 9.45 27.52
CA TYR A 185 -8.48 9.88 26.35
C TYR A 185 -7.74 11.18 26.66
N GLY A 186 -6.48 11.25 26.25
CA GLY A 186 -5.66 12.44 26.46
C GLY A 186 -4.25 12.27 25.93
N SER A 187 -3.41 13.28 26.10
CA SER A 187 -1.99 13.19 25.82
C SER A 187 -1.30 12.20 26.75
N ALA A 188 -0.10 11.73 26.38
CA ALA A 188 0.69 10.86 27.25
C ALA A 188 0.92 11.49 28.65
N ASN A 189 1.12 12.83 28.71
CA ASN A 189 1.29 13.51 29.97
C ASN A 189 0.01 13.51 30.84
N ASP A 190 -1.15 13.74 30.24
CA ASP A 190 -2.42 13.73 30.95
C ASP A 190 -2.69 12.35 31.56
N ILE A 191 -2.57 11.30 30.75
CA ILE A 191 -2.87 9.91 31.18
C ILE A 191 -1.90 9.42 32.26
N PHE A 192 -0.60 9.76 32.18
CA PHE A 192 0.38 9.24 33.12
C PHE A 192 0.52 10.07 34.41
N TYR A 193 0.24 11.39 34.37
CA TYR A 193 0.51 12.29 35.50
C TYR A 193 -0.73 12.96 36.09
N ASP A 194 -1.85 13.02 35.34
CA ASP A 194 -3.13 13.58 35.81
C ASP A 194 -4.32 12.74 35.33
N PRO A 195 -4.35 11.43 35.64
CA PRO A 195 -5.44 10.52 35.20
C PRO A 195 -6.76 10.90 35.84
N ARG A 196 -7.85 10.67 35.13
CA ARG A 196 -9.24 10.93 35.55
C ARG A 196 -9.97 9.69 35.97
#